data_c0c046a0e8fec0c552c6694a01fdc6b2
#
_entry.id   c0c046a0e8fec0c552c6694a01fdc6b2
#
_cell.length_a   1.000
_cell.length_b   1.000
_cell.length_c   1.000
_cell.angle_alpha   90.00
_cell.angle_beta   90.00
_cell.angle_gamma   90.00
#
_symmetry.space_group_name_H-M   'P 1'
#
loop_
_entity.id
_entity.type
_entity.pdbx_description
1 polymer ?
#
loop_
_entity_poly.entity_id
_entity_poly.type
_entity_poly.pdbx_seq_one_letter_code
_entity_poly.pdbx_strand_id
1 'polypeptide(L)'
;MRDTSTSRGNHLVKKPALGFALLLLTFSVPLHCVESLYARAPQAIPLDQLDAPVGGSSTDKFGQSISMNTDFGAVGTPGLNVTVGGVVHLAQGGVHIYNNAGDGIFNFQGTLTPSNGTANDGCGMSVAALPGWVVAGAPGRKIVTAAVPPNQLQAGIVCVWRYGATGWQFPPFELQHPDPKSIDLFGSSVALSEQSVDGVVRSTIVVGAPADNVIYTDCGSVCVFEWNLSSEQWDRTAFISPPTIVGEGPELIAYGLFGSSVAISGDYMVIGAKRQTLGVNKQGTAFVFRRNTLSNPAPNILQMNPAWGDWVLVQRLTALAPFPDEAFGTSVSLSSWNLCVGAPGGSTSAGSASIYDLDNSLGKFVFNSQLFAVSGHTGDQFGASVVLKSDALLIGAPGVDARAGSSQLTNRGLAYLFTRNLTSCQIWTQGLSYFPPPNANVAEAAFGSAIDLTSGDVAISAPKGDNQQLGQGVAFTFVLNTVSCPTDLNGDGGIDGADIAVLFSHWGGCGPNDQVADFNHDGCVNGSDLPYILSDWGACICGG
;
A
#
# COMPACT_ATOMS: atom_id res chain seq x y z
N MET A 1 -41.59 -56.05 50.54
CA MET A 1 -42.95 -55.73 50.98
C MET A 1 -43.51 -54.79 49.97
N ARG A 2 -44.34 -55.34 49.13
CA ARG A 2 -45.73 -54.98 48.81
C ARG A 2 -45.87 -53.60 48.22
N ASP A 3 -46.11 -53.53 46.90
CA ASP A 3 -47.45 -53.62 46.25
C ASP A 3 -48.21 -52.29 46.39
N THR A 4 -48.71 -51.70 45.39
CA THR A 4 -49.75 -51.95 44.42
C THR A 4 -49.96 -50.71 43.58
N SER A 5 -49.90 -50.77 42.27
CA SER A 5 -51.01 -50.67 41.30
C SER A 5 -51.98 -49.50 41.47
N THR A 6 -52.16 -48.75 40.41
CA THR A 6 -53.41 -48.76 39.64
C THR A 6 -53.30 -47.85 38.40
N SER A 7 -53.83 -48.48 37.33
CA SER A 7 -54.09 -47.93 36.00
C SER A 7 -55.26 -46.94 35.94
N ARG A 8 -55.19 -46.06 34.95
CA ARG A 8 -56.30 -45.56 34.08
C ARG A 8 -55.61 -44.59 33.08
N GLY A 9 -55.52 -44.83 31.84
CA GLY A 9 -56.56 -45.10 30.84
C GLY A 9 -57.20 -43.73 30.45
N ASN A 10 -56.75 -43.14 29.35
CA ASN A 10 -57.72 -42.60 28.42
C ASN A 10 -57.12 -41.90 27.19
N HIS A 11 -57.61 -42.33 26.09
CA HIS A 11 -58.00 -41.67 24.85
C HIS A 11 -56.91 -40.98 24.02
N LEU A 12 -56.50 -41.75 23.02
CA LEU A 12 -56.04 -41.27 21.73
C LEU A 12 -57.10 -40.39 21.05
N VAL A 13 -56.72 -39.15 20.73
CA VAL A 13 -57.37 -38.38 19.68
C VAL A 13 -56.34 -38.22 18.54
N LYS A 14 -56.57 -38.98 17.47
CA LYS A 14 -55.90 -38.87 16.19
C LYS A 14 -56.26 -37.50 15.57
N LYS A 15 -55.30 -36.67 15.29
CA LYS A 15 -55.39 -35.57 14.30
C LYS A 15 -54.64 -35.98 13.03
N PRO A 16 -55.20 -35.67 11.84
CA PRO A 16 -54.65 -36.14 10.58
C PRO A 16 -53.38 -35.38 10.22
N ALA A 17 -52.37 -36.11 9.76
CA ALA A 17 -51.16 -35.56 9.16
C ALA A 17 -51.51 -35.00 7.78
N LEU A 18 -51.39 -33.66 7.63
CA LEU A 18 -51.27 -33.05 6.33
C LEU A 18 -49.83 -33.24 5.86
N GLY A 19 -49.67 -34.16 4.92
CA GLY A 19 -48.42 -34.33 4.21
C GLY A 19 -48.18 -33.14 3.27
N PHE A 20 -47.24 -32.28 3.60
CA PHE A 20 -46.60 -31.39 2.63
C PHE A 20 -45.56 -32.21 1.88
N ALA A 21 -45.89 -32.64 0.68
CA ALA A 21 -44.93 -33.16 -0.28
C ALA A 21 -44.07 -32.00 -0.76
N LEU A 22 -42.83 -31.88 -0.24
CA LEU A 22 -41.83 -30.99 -0.75
C LEU A 22 -41.32 -31.54 -2.09
N LEU A 23 -41.85 -31.02 -3.19
CA LEU A 23 -41.39 -31.31 -4.54
C LEU A 23 -40.00 -30.70 -4.71
N LEU A 24 -38.94 -31.45 -4.45
CA LEU A 24 -37.56 -31.12 -4.81
C LEU A 24 -37.44 -31.18 -6.33
N LEU A 25 -37.70 -30.05 -7.00
CA LEU A 25 -37.27 -29.85 -8.37
C LEU A 25 -35.73 -29.64 -8.35
N THR A 26 -35.01 -30.72 -8.58
CA THR A 26 -33.60 -30.70 -8.91
C THR A 26 -33.46 -30.10 -10.31
N PHE A 27 -33.31 -28.79 -10.39
CA PHE A 27 -32.76 -28.16 -11.58
C PHE A 27 -31.26 -28.46 -11.59
N SER A 28 -30.86 -29.44 -12.38
CA SER A 28 -29.47 -29.59 -12.79
C SER A 28 -29.15 -28.48 -13.75
N VAL A 29 -28.68 -27.34 -13.22
CA VAL A 29 -28.04 -26.28 -14.02
C VAL A 29 -26.70 -26.87 -14.49
N PRO A 30 -26.44 -26.97 -15.80
CA PRO A 30 -25.16 -27.48 -16.27
C PRO A 30 -24.05 -26.57 -15.75
N LEU A 31 -22.99 -27.18 -15.24
CA LEU A 31 -21.83 -26.54 -14.61
C LEU A 31 -21.14 -25.45 -15.50
N HIS A 32 -21.49 -25.41 -16.80
CA HIS A 32 -20.99 -24.43 -17.77
C HIS A 32 -21.70 -23.07 -17.73
N CYS A 33 -22.83 -22.91 -17.02
CA CYS A 33 -23.53 -21.63 -16.90
C CYS A 33 -23.18 -20.85 -15.64
N VAL A 34 -22.42 -21.42 -14.70
CA VAL A 34 -22.05 -20.71 -13.45
C VAL A 34 -20.84 -19.79 -13.65
N GLU A 35 -20.03 -20.01 -14.68
CA GLU A 35 -18.89 -19.14 -14.99
C GLU A 35 -19.26 -17.79 -15.61
N SER A 36 -20.51 -17.59 -16.05
CA SER A 36 -20.94 -16.35 -16.72
C SER A 36 -21.70 -15.36 -15.85
N LEU A 37 -21.90 -15.65 -14.56
CA LEU A 37 -22.63 -14.79 -13.62
C LEU A 37 -21.73 -14.00 -12.66
N TYR A 38 -20.42 -14.20 -12.70
CA TYR A 38 -19.50 -13.20 -12.12
C TYR A 38 -19.38 -12.09 -13.15
N ALA A 39 -20.15 -11.03 -12.98
CA ALA A 39 -19.90 -9.76 -13.65
C ALA A 39 -18.41 -9.46 -13.44
N ARG A 40 -17.63 -9.48 -14.52
CA ARG A 40 -16.21 -9.13 -14.47
C ARG A 40 -16.18 -7.74 -13.88
N ALA A 41 -15.54 -7.58 -12.70
CA ALA A 41 -15.38 -6.25 -12.11
C ALA A 41 -14.82 -5.32 -13.19
N PRO A 42 -15.32 -4.09 -13.30
CA PRO A 42 -14.88 -3.15 -14.33
C PRO A 42 -13.36 -3.05 -14.30
N GLN A 43 -12.73 -3.20 -15.45
CA GLN A 43 -11.27 -3.14 -15.60
C GLN A 43 -10.87 -1.70 -15.83
N ALA A 44 -9.96 -1.18 -15.02
CA ALA A 44 -9.33 0.09 -15.32
C ALA A 44 -8.37 -0.06 -16.52
N ILE A 45 -8.45 0.87 -17.44
CA ILE A 45 -7.54 0.96 -18.60
C ILE A 45 -6.38 1.85 -18.19
N PRO A 46 -5.12 1.44 -18.39
CA PRO A 46 -3.97 2.31 -18.12
C PRO A 46 -4.01 3.53 -19.03
N LEU A 47 -3.73 4.70 -18.49
CA LEU A 47 -3.59 5.95 -19.21
C LEU A 47 -2.22 6.05 -19.89
N ASP A 48 -1.19 5.68 -19.13
CA ASP A 48 0.19 5.81 -19.56
C ASP A 48 1.04 4.64 -19.04
N GLN A 49 2.14 4.39 -19.73
CA GLN A 49 3.17 3.46 -19.30
C GLN A 49 4.43 4.25 -18.98
N LEU A 50 4.91 4.12 -17.75
CA LEU A 50 6.19 4.68 -17.35
C LEU A 50 7.29 3.73 -17.81
N ASP A 51 7.99 4.13 -18.86
CA ASP A 51 9.05 3.34 -19.45
C ASP A 51 10.39 3.62 -18.77
N ALA A 52 11.13 2.55 -18.50
CA ALA A 52 12.54 2.69 -18.15
C ALA A 52 13.30 3.32 -19.34
N PRO A 53 14.30 4.18 -19.08
CA PRO A 53 15.12 4.76 -20.13
C PRO A 53 15.74 3.71 -21.05
N VAL A 54 15.92 4.06 -22.32
CA VAL A 54 16.51 3.17 -23.34
C VAL A 54 17.89 2.67 -22.91
N GLY A 55 18.14 1.37 -23.05
CA GLY A 55 19.43 0.74 -22.72
C GLY A 55 19.46 0.04 -21.36
N GLY A 56 18.32 -0.07 -20.68
CA GLY A 56 18.19 -0.85 -19.45
C GLY A 56 18.44 -2.36 -19.63
N SER A 57 18.55 -3.08 -18.53
CA SER A 57 18.82 -4.52 -18.49
C SER A 57 17.71 -5.29 -17.76
N SER A 58 17.62 -6.59 -17.99
CA SER A 58 16.67 -7.49 -17.30
C SER A 58 16.84 -7.54 -15.79
N THR A 59 17.93 -6.99 -15.25
CA THR A 59 18.21 -6.96 -13.81
C THR A 59 17.88 -5.62 -13.16
N ASP A 60 17.41 -4.63 -13.91
CA ASP A 60 17.23 -3.25 -13.43
C ASP A 60 16.14 -3.16 -12.36
N LYS A 61 15.10 -4.01 -12.45
CA LYS A 61 13.95 -4.02 -11.53
C LYS A 61 13.27 -2.64 -11.48
N PHE A 62 13.05 -2.03 -12.63
CA PHE A 62 12.31 -0.78 -12.73
C PHE A 62 10.93 -0.94 -12.10
N GLY A 63 10.53 0.00 -11.25
CA GLY A 63 9.28 -0.10 -10.50
C GLY A 63 9.37 -0.94 -9.23
N GLN A 64 10.58 -1.23 -8.71
CA GLN A 64 10.73 -1.89 -7.40
C GLN A 64 10.07 -1.09 -6.27
N SER A 65 10.09 0.22 -6.38
CA SER A 65 9.37 1.17 -5.53
C SER A 65 8.83 2.32 -6.38
N ILE A 66 7.73 2.91 -5.96
CA ILE A 66 7.11 4.04 -6.64
C ILE A 66 6.56 5.02 -5.62
N SER A 67 6.68 6.31 -5.89
CA SER A 67 6.05 7.35 -5.09
C SER A 67 5.64 8.51 -5.98
N MET A 68 4.41 8.97 -5.82
CA MET A 68 3.80 10.02 -6.62
C MET A 68 3.32 11.19 -5.77
N ASN A 69 3.39 12.37 -6.35
CA ASN A 69 2.73 13.57 -5.85
C ASN A 69 2.06 14.31 -7.03
N THR A 70 1.51 15.49 -6.78
CA THR A 70 0.84 16.29 -7.82
C THR A 70 1.77 16.75 -8.93
N ASP A 71 3.06 16.90 -8.67
CA ASP A 71 4.02 17.52 -9.57
C ASP A 71 4.78 16.46 -10.39
N PHE A 72 5.10 15.33 -9.76
CA PHE A 72 5.91 14.29 -10.40
C PHE A 72 5.74 12.90 -9.78
N GLY A 73 6.17 11.88 -10.54
CA GLY A 73 6.36 10.51 -10.07
C GLY A 73 7.84 10.16 -9.97
N ALA A 74 8.20 9.40 -8.95
CA ALA A 74 9.54 8.87 -8.71
C ALA A 74 9.50 7.34 -8.71
N VAL A 75 10.28 6.70 -9.60
CA VAL A 75 10.30 5.25 -9.80
C VAL A 75 11.68 4.70 -9.49
N GLY A 76 11.77 3.86 -8.48
CA GLY A 76 13.01 3.23 -8.05
C GLY A 76 13.43 2.08 -8.97
N THR A 77 14.74 2.02 -9.24
CA THR A 77 15.37 1.06 -10.15
C THR A 77 16.68 0.56 -9.53
N PRO A 78 16.61 -0.29 -8.47
CA PRO A 78 17.79 -0.65 -7.68
C PRO A 78 18.82 -1.48 -8.44
N GLY A 79 18.45 -2.13 -9.54
CA GLY A 79 19.36 -2.89 -10.38
C GLY A 79 20.07 -2.08 -11.47
N LEU A 80 19.76 -0.78 -11.60
CA LEU A 80 20.31 0.07 -12.65
C LEU A 80 21.84 0.11 -12.61
N ASN A 81 22.46 -0.14 -13.76
CA ASN A 81 23.90 0.02 -13.95
C ASN A 81 24.23 1.47 -14.27
N VAL A 82 25.13 2.08 -13.51
CA VAL A 82 25.51 3.48 -13.69
C VAL A 82 26.98 3.60 -14.09
N THR A 83 27.27 4.39 -15.14
CA THR A 83 28.64 4.64 -15.58
C THR A 83 29.13 5.97 -15.05
N VAL A 84 30.18 5.95 -14.22
CA VAL A 84 30.82 7.13 -13.67
C VAL A 84 32.30 7.12 -14.04
N GLY A 85 32.77 8.17 -14.72
CA GLY A 85 34.17 8.29 -15.13
C GLY A 85 34.66 7.15 -16.03
N GLY A 86 33.78 6.52 -16.81
CA GLY A 86 34.08 5.38 -17.68
C GLY A 86 34.06 4.02 -16.96
N VAL A 87 33.76 3.97 -15.67
CA VAL A 87 33.61 2.73 -14.88
C VAL A 87 32.13 2.41 -14.74
N VAL A 88 31.73 1.18 -15.05
CA VAL A 88 30.36 0.69 -14.86
C VAL A 88 30.21 0.14 -13.45
N HIS A 89 29.32 0.73 -12.68
CA HIS A 89 28.91 0.25 -11.36
C HIS A 89 27.62 -0.55 -11.50
N LEU A 90 27.76 -1.88 -11.46
CA LEU A 90 26.61 -2.80 -11.60
C LEU A 90 25.66 -2.67 -10.42
N ALA A 91 24.36 -2.58 -10.70
CA ALA A 91 23.31 -2.44 -9.68
C ALA A 91 23.59 -1.34 -8.64
N GLN A 92 24.20 -0.23 -9.08
CA GLN A 92 24.33 0.96 -8.22
C GLN A 92 22.93 1.47 -7.86
N GLY A 93 22.00 1.38 -8.82
CA GLY A 93 20.63 1.83 -8.68
C GLY A 93 20.45 3.33 -8.88
N GLY A 94 19.19 3.73 -8.96
CA GLY A 94 18.78 5.13 -9.15
C GLY A 94 17.27 5.28 -9.07
N VAL A 95 16.82 6.52 -9.22
CA VAL A 95 15.41 6.90 -9.24
C VAL A 95 15.12 7.67 -10.51
N HIS A 96 14.16 7.20 -11.29
CA HIS A 96 13.69 7.89 -12.48
C HIS A 96 12.57 8.86 -12.12
N ILE A 97 12.64 10.08 -12.63
CA ILE A 97 11.68 11.16 -12.38
C ILE A 97 10.84 11.40 -13.61
N TYR A 98 9.54 11.48 -13.42
CA TYR A 98 8.55 11.75 -14.45
C TYR A 98 7.67 12.91 -14.03
N ASN A 99 7.67 14.01 -14.76
CA ASN A 99 6.79 15.15 -14.47
C ASN A 99 5.36 14.81 -14.84
N ASN A 100 4.43 15.14 -13.96
CA ASN A 100 3.01 15.08 -14.25
C ASN A 100 2.66 16.19 -15.26
N ALA A 101 2.21 15.77 -16.45
CA ALA A 101 1.76 16.70 -17.50
C ALA A 101 0.27 17.08 -17.35
N GLY A 102 -0.41 16.51 -16.37
CA GLY A 102 -1.87 16.52 -16.20
C GLY A 102 -2.53 15.31 -16.84
N ASP A 103 -3.75 15.03 -16.44
CA ASP A 103 -4.57 13.92 -16.94
C ASP A 103 -3.91 12.53 -16.84
N GLY A 104 -3.04 12.33 -15.83
CA GLY A 104 -2.35 11.04 -15.57
C GLY A 104 -1.23 10.70 -16.55
N ILE A 105 -0.80 11.65 -17.39
CA ILE A 105 0.34 11.50 -18.31
C ILE A 105 1.62 11.97 -17.60
N PHE A 106 2.64 11.12 -17.61
CA PHE A 106 3.90 11.36 -16.92
C PHE A 106 5.09 11.32 -17.90
N ASN A 107 5.78 12.44 -18.08
CA ASN A 107 6.90 12.57 -18.98
C ASN A 107 8.24 12.39 -18.27
N PHE A 108 9.09 11.50 -18.79
CA PHE A 108 10.43 11.28 -18.24
C PHE A 108 11.28 12.57 -18.26
N GLN A 109 11.89 12.89 -17.11
CA GLN A 109 12.70 14.09 -16.91
C GLN A 109 14.19 13.79 -16.70
N GLY A 110 14.49 12.67 -16.08
CA GLY A 110 15.87 12.31 -15.77
C GLY A 110 15.98 11.24 -14.70
N THR A 111 17.23 10.90 -14.40
CA THR A 111 17.55 9.87 -13.40
C THR A 111 18.42 10.49 -12.30
N LEU A 112 17.98 10.32 -11.06
CA LEU A 112 18.73 10.68 -9.87
C LEU A 112 19.59 9.49 -9.43
N THR A 113 20.90 9.69 -9.30
CA THR A 113 21.84 8.67 -8.85
C THR A 113 22.77 9.22 -7.78
N PRO A 114 23.25 8.39 -6.82
CA PRO A 114 24.29 8.79 -5.88
C PRO A 114 25.57 9.20 -6.61
N SER A 115 26.16 10.35 -6.27
CA SER A 115 27.36 10.87 -6.97
C SER A 115 28.61 10.02 -6.76
N ASN A 116 28.69 9.32 -5.61
CA ASN A 116 29.78 8.44 -5.19
C ASN A 116 29.32 6.99 -5.04
N GLY A 117 28.29 6.59 -5.82
CA GLY A 117 27.71 5.25 -5.77
C GLY A 117 28.72 4.17 -6.14
N THR A 118 28.49 2.98 -5.62
CA THR A 118 29.30 1.78 -5.87
C THR A 118 28.43 0.61 -6.35
N ALA A 119 29.07 -0.44 -6.84
CA ALA A 119 28.34 -1.62 -7.30
C ALA A 119 27.55 -2.27 -6.15
N ASN A 120 26.30 -2.65 -6.46
CA ASN A 120 25.33 -3.26 -5.56
C ASN A 120 24.83 -2.36 -4.41
N ASP A 121 24.89 -1.06 -4.55
CA ASP A 121 24.29 -0.14 -3.59
C ASP A 121 22.77 -0.28 -3.53
N GLY A 122 22.13 -0.55 -4.66
CA GLY A 122 20.69 -0.76 -4.78
C GLY A 122 19.87 0.48 -4.50
N CYS A 123 20.35 1.67 -4.90
CA CYS A 123 19.61 2.93 -4.76
C CYS A 123 18.26 2.83 -5.47
N GLY A 124 17.18 3.28 -4.83
CA GLY A 124 15.81 3.09 -5.33
C GLY A 124 15.15 1.78 -4.90
N MET A 125 15.72 1.05 -3.92
CA MET A 125 15.03 -0.08 -3.30
C MET A 125 13.74 0.36 -2.60
N SER A 126 13.75 1.52 -1.99
CA SER A 126 12.60 2.24 -1.43
C SER A 126 12.66 3.70 -1.87
N VAL A 127 11.50 4.30 -2.13
CA VAL A 127 11.38 5.70 -2.58
C VAL A 127 10.22 6.37 -1.85
N ALA A 128 10.42 7.62 -1.46
CA ALA A 128 9.37 8.52 -1.01
C ALA A 128 9.57 9.90 -1.62
N ALA A 129 8.48 10.55 -2.06
CA ALA A 129 8.53 11.82 -2.76
C ALA A 129 7.45 12.79 -2.28
N LEU A 130 7.83 14.04 -2.12
CA LEU A 130 6.95 15.20 -1.92
C LEU A 130 7.39 16.32 -2.85
N PRO A 131 6.55 17.33 -3.12
CA PRO A 131 6.99 18.51 -3.85
C PRO A 131 8.31 19.06 -3.31
N GLY A 132 9.32 19.16 -4.16
CA GLY A 132 10.66 19.62 -3.79
C GLY A 132 11.61 18.57 -3.19
N TRP A 133 11.17 17.34 -2.89
CA TRP A 133 12.02 16.32 -2.28
C TRP A 133 11.85 14.95 -2.89
N VAL A 134 12.97 14.23 -3.08
CA VAL A 134 12.99 12.78 -3.35
C VAL A 134 13.94 12.11 -2.37
N VAL A 135 13.48 11.06 -1.73
CA VAL A 135 14.22 10.23 -0.78
C VAL A 135 14.32 8.82 -1.33
N ALA A 136 15.52 8.25 -1.40
CA ALA A 136 15.72 6.88 -1.88
C ALA A 136 16.69 6.10 -1.00
N GLY A 137 16.28 4.89 -0.62
CA GLY A 137 17.11 3.95 0.11
C GLY A 137 18.07 3.21 -0.82
N ALA A 138 19.29 3.01 -0.33
CA ALA A 138 20.36 2.25 -0.94
C ALA A 138 20.91 1.24 0.08
N PRO A 139 20.16 0.16 0.43
CA PRO A 139 20.47 -0.72 1.55
C PRO A 139 21.71 -1.59 1.31
N GLY A 140 22.16 -1.71 0.06
CA GLY A 140 23.39 -2.43 -0.30
C GLY A 140 24.66 -1.61 -0.15
N ARG A 141 24.55 -0.30 0.13
CA ARG A 141 25.71 0.61 0.21
C ARG A 141 26.70 0.17 1.27
N LYS A 142 27.97 0.17 0.88
CA LYS A 142 29.07 -0.07 1.79
C LYS A 142 29.52 1.20 2.45
N ILE A 143 29.56 1.23 3.79
CA ILE A 143 30.09 2.36 4.56
C ILE A 143 31.50 1.99 5.04
N VAL A 144 32.46 2.87 4.75
CA VAL A 144 33.83 2.77 5.27
C VAL A 144 34.02 3.88 6.28
N THR A 145 34.18 3.53 7.56
CA THR A 145 34.53 4.47 8.62
C THR A 145 35.92 4.15 9.16
N ALA A 146 36.60 5.15 9.75
CA ALA A 146 37.92 4.94 10.35
C ALA A 146 37.91 3.94 11.54
N ALA A 147 36.72 3.74 12.15
CA ALA A 147 36.52 2.85 13.32
C ALA A 147 36.09 1.44 12.93
N VAL A 148 35.88 1.15 11.65
CA VAL A 148 35.26 -0.08 11.20
C VAL A 148 36.15 -0.74 10.14
N PRO A 149 36.35 -2.07 10.21
CA PRO A 149 37.14 -2.78 9.20
C PRO A 149 36.64 -2.44 7.78
N PRO A 150 37.54 -2.30 6.79
CA PRO A 150 37.21 -1.84 5.43
C PRO A 150 36.26 -2.76 4.64
N ASN A 151 35.73 -3.82 5.27
CA ASN A 151 34.90 -4.86 4.67
C ASN A 151 33.43 -4.78 5.10
N GLN A 152 32.91 -3.66 5.59
CA GLN A 152 31.48 -3.57 5.90
C GLN A 152 30.65 -3.65 4.63
N LEU A 153 29.86 -4.69 4.56
CA LEU A 153 28.95 -4.97 3.48
C LEU A 153 27.53 -4.57 3.92
N GLN A 154 26.82 -3.83 3.06
CA GLN A 154 25.37 -3.62 3.18
C GLN A 154 24.91 -2.91 4.46
N ALA A 155 25.70 -1.98 5.00
CA ALA A 155 25.23 -1.12 6.09
C ALA A 155 24.05 -0.24 5.63
N GLY A 156 24.08 0.20 4.38
CA GLY A 156 23.04 1.00 3.74
C GLY A 156 23.16 2.49 4.02
N ILE A 157 22.61 3.27 3.10
CA ILE A 157 22.41 4.73 3.23
C ILE A 157 21.04 5.11 2.67
N VAL A 158 20.66 6.37 2.91
CA VAL A 158 19.55 7.03 2.22
C VAL A 158 20.08 8.27 1.53
N CYS A 159 19.73 8.43 0.24
CA CYS A 159 20.02 9.63 -0.55
C CYS A 159 18.78 10.53 -0.58
N VAL A 160 18.99 11.84 -0.38
CA VAL A 160 17.92 12.83 -0.41
C VAL A 160 18.28 13.92 -1.41
N TRP A 161 17.46 14.09 -2.44
CA TRP A 161 17.60 15.18 -3.42
C TRP A 161 16.58 16.27 -3.15
N ARG A 162 17.01 17.51 -3.27
CA ARG A 162 16.15 18.70 -3.19
C ARG A 162 15.98 19.29 -4.58
N TYR A 163 14.74 19.64 -4.93
CA TYR A 163 14.46 20.40 -6.13
C TYR A 163 14.54 21.90 -5.84
N GLY A 164 15.43 22.61 -6.51
CA GLY A 164 15.63 24.04 -6.35
C GLY A 164 15.32 24.82 -7.63
N ALA A 165 15.63 26.10 -7.64
CA ALA A 165 15.38 26.98 -8.79
C ALA A 165 16.09 26.54 -10.09
N THR A 166 17.17 25.79 -9.99
CA THR A 166 17.96 25.28 -11.14
C THR A 166 17.74 23.78 -11.42
N GLY A 167 16.75 23.17 -10.79
CA GLY A 167 16.47 21.73 -10.89
C GLY A 167 16.96 20.94 -9.67
N TRP A 168 17.11 19.62 -9.84
CA TRP A 168 17.57 18.73 -8.77
C TRP A 168 19.01 19.04 -8.37
N GLN A 169 19.23 19.17 -7.06
CA GLN A 169 20.55 19.52 -6.49
C GLN A 169 21.45 18.28 -6.39
N PHE A 170 22.71 18.43 -6.74
CA PHE A 170 23.76 17.43 -6.64
C PHE A 170 24.99 18.01 -5.93
N PRO A 171 25.71 17.23 -5.08
CA PRO A 171 25.38 15.86 -4.66
C PRO A 171 24.12 15.82 -3.77
N PRO A 172 23.45 14.63 -3.63
CA PRO A 172 22.36 14.47 -2.67
C PRO A 172 22.91 14.57 -1.23
N PHE A 173 22.01 14.85 -0.28
CA PHE A 173 22.30 14.55 1.13
C PHE A 173 22.37 13.05 1.33
N GLU A 174 23.33 12.57 2.12
CA GLU A 174 23.46 11.16 2.48
C GLU A 174 23.16 10.98 3.96
N LEU A 175 22.09 10.24 4.27
CA LEU A 175 21.72 9.90 5.65
C LEU A 175 22.29 8.52 5.97
N GLN A 176 22.84 8.37 7.16
CA GLN A 176 23.48 7.14 7.63
C GLN A 176 22.94 6.70 8.97
N HIS A 177 23.03 5.40 9.21
CA HIS A 177 22.78 4.81 10.52
C HIS A 177 23.82 5.33 11.54
N PRO A 178 23.42 5.64 12.79
CA PRO A 178 24.35 6.18 13.80
C PRO A 178 25.51 5.26 14.19
N ASP A 179 25.26 3.95 14.12
CA ASP A 179 26.24 2.89 14.41
C ASP A 179 26.14 1.83 13.31
N PRO A 180 26.65 2.14 12.08
CA PRO A 180 26.47 1.27 10.93
C PRO A 180 27.24 -0.03 11.09
N LYS A 181 26.56 -1.17 10.91
CA LYS A 181 27.13 -2.51 10.93
C LYS A 181 26.89 -3.22 9.60
N SER A 182 27.57 -4.33 9.40
CA SER A 182 27.38 -5.15 8.20
C SER A 182 25.98 -5.75 8.20
N ILE A 183 25.28 -5.59 7.08
CA ILE A 183 23.95 -6.16 6.81
C ILE A 183 22.81 -5.51 7.63
N ASP A 184 22.97 -4.28 8.14
CA ASP A 184 21.86 -3.55 8.79
C ASP A 184 20.73 -3.24 7.82
N LEU A 185 21.05 -3.12 6.53
CA LEU A 185 20.10 -2.80 5.46
C LEU A 185 19.38 -1.48 5.68
N PHE A 186 20.06 -0.46 6.21
CA PHE A 186 19.51 0.88 6.40
C PHE A 186 19.03 1.48 5.07
N GLY A 187 17.80 1.99 5.03
CA GLY A 187 17.16 2.43 3.79
C GLY A 187 16.34 1.34 3.08
N SER A 188 16.10 0.18 3.71
CA SER A 188 15.17 -0.83 3.14
C SER A 188 13.74 -0.31 3.03
N SER A 189 13.35 0.59 3.91
CA SER A 189 12.09 1.32 3.87
C SER A 189 12.32 2.79 4.18
N VAL A 190 11.62 3.67 3.49
CA VAL A 190 11.64 5.13 3.73
C VAL A 190 10.23 5.69 3.67
N ALA A 191 9.97 6.70 4.50
CA ALA A 191 8.75 7.50 4.43
C ALA A 191 9.11 8.96 4.64
N LEU A 192 8.37 9.85 3.97
CA LEU A 192 8.57 11.30 3.99
C LEU A 192 7.24 11.99 4.27
N SER A 193 7.24 12.94 5.18
CA SER A 193 6.08 13.77 5.51
C SER A 193 6.52 15.21 5.70
N GLU A 194 5.67 16.12 5.22
CA GLU A 194 5.79 17.55 5.53
C GLU A 194 4.47 18.02 6.15
N GLN A 195 4.52 18.49 7.37
CA GLN A 195 3.34 18.93 8.10
C GLN A 195 3.64 20.06 9.08
N SER A 196 2.62 20.84 9.41
CA SER A 196 2.69 21.83 10.48
C SER A 196 2.38 21.16 11.81
N VAL A 197 3.38 21.11 12.69
CA VAL A 197 3.29 20.59 14.06
C VAL A 197 3.56 21.72 15.02
N ASP A 198 2.62 22.01 15.94
CA ASP A 198 2.69 23.16 16.87
C ASP A 198 3.00 24.50 16.15
N GLY A 199 2.47 24.69 14.94
CA GLY A 199 2.67 25.90 14.13
C GLY A 199 4.02 25.98 13.40
N VAL A 200 4.84 24.93 13.45
CA VAL A 200 6.12 24.81 12.74
C VAL A 200 6.00 23.81 11.61
N VAL A 201 6.34 24.23 10.38
CA VAL A 201 6.43 23.30 9.24
C VAL A 201 7.67 22.42 9.43
N ARG A 202 7.47 21.11 9.42
CA ARG A 202 8.50 20.08 9.60
C ARG A 202 8.48 19.11 8.43
N SER A 203 9.60 19.02 7.73
CA SER A 203 9.84 17.92 6.80
C SER A 203 10.55 16.81 7.59
N THR A 204 9.98 15.62 7.60
CA THR A 204 10.45 14.49 8.42
C THR A 204 10.65 13.26 7.54
N ILE A 205 11.82 12.64 7.63
CA ILE A 205 12.15 11.36 6.98
C ILE A 205 12.23 10.27 8.05
N VAL A 206 11.58 9.15 7.79
CA VAL A 206 11.67 7.93 8.60
C VAL A 206 12.37 6.86 7.78
N VAL A 207 13.37 6.22 8.36
CA VAL A 207 14.23 5.24 7.68
C VAL A 207 14.33 3.96 8.49
N GLY A 208 13.97 2.83 7.89
CA GLY A 208 14.09 1.51 8.50
C GLY A 208 15.42 0.82 8.18
N ALA A 209 15.94 0.11 9.18
CA ALA A 209 17.09 -0.79 9.12
C ALA A 209 16.69 -2.16 9.71
N PRO A 210 15.95 -2.99 8.95
CA PRO A 210 15.28 -4.17 9.52
C PRO A 210 16.22 -5.28 9.99
N ALA A 211 17.45 -5.33 9.53
CA ALA A 211 18.42 -6.35 9.93
C ALA A 211 19.44 -5.84 10.97
N ASP A 212 19.21 -4.62 11.53
CA ASP A 212 20.07 -4.10 12.59
C ASP A 212 19.98 -4.95 13.87
N ASN A 213 21.15 -5.16 14.48
CA ASN A 213 21.34 -5.99 15.68
C ASN A 213 21.46 -5.11 16.95
N VAL A 214 20.53 -4.17 17.17
CA VAL A 214 20.62 -3.21 18.30
C VAL A 214 20.55 -3.91 19.65
N ILE A 215 19.57 -4.78 19.83
CA ILE A 215 19.33 -5.50 21.09
C ILE A 215 19.51 -7.00 20.87
N TYR A 216 18.95 -7.53 19.79
CA TYR A 216 18.99 -8.95 19.41
C TYR A 216 19.23 -9.08 17.90
N THR A 217 19.55 -10.28 17.44
CA THR A 217 19.80 -10.56 16.02
C THR A 217 18.61 -10.19 15.16
N ASP A 218 18.84 -9.41 14.09
CA ASP A 218 17.85 -8.96 13.12
C ASP A 218 16.57 -8.41 13.77
N CYS A 219 16.70 -7.78 14.93
CA CYS A 219 15.55 -7.17 15.61
C CYS A 219 15.08 -5.91 14.89
N GLY A 220 15.99 -5.22 14.20
CA GLY A 220 15.75 -4.02 13.42
C GLY A 220 15.80 -2.73 14.23
N SER A 221 15.84 -1.61 13.52
CA SER A 221 15.77 -0.26 14.08
C SER A 221 15.16 0.73 13.08
N VAL A 222 14.84 1.93 13.57
CA VAL A 222 14.35 3.04 12.76
C VAL A 222 15.03 4.33 13.18
N CYS A 223 15.47 5.14 12.20
CA CYS A 223 15.95 6.49 12.41
C CYS A 223 14.92 7.51 11.90
N VAL A 224 14.82 8.64 12.61
CA VAL A 224 14.03 9.78 12.19
C VAL A 224 14.96 10.97 11.96
N PHE A 225 14.78 11.65 10.84
CA PHE A 225 15.53 12.85 10.47
C PHE A 225 14.54 13.99 10.20
N GLU A 226 14.88 15.19 10.63
CA GLU A 226 14.12 16.41 10.38
C GLU A 226 14.96 17.46 9.67
N TRP A 227 14.33 18.16 8.73
CA TRP A 227 14.99 19.26 8.03
C TRP A 227 15.19 20.44 8.96
N ASN A 228 16.42 20.84 9.14
CA ASN A 228 16.79 22.03 9.90
C ASN A 228 16.96 23.21 8.95
N LEU A 229 16.02 24.16 8.98
CA LEU A 229 16.03 25.34 8.14
C LEU A 229 17.24 26.26 8.40
N SER A 230 17.80 26.24 9.61
CA SER A 230 18.92 27.13 9.97
C SER A 230 20.27 26.63 9.47
N SER A 231 20.48 25.31 9.49
CA SER A 231 21.72 24.67 9.02
C SER A 231 21.62 24.19 7.57
N GLU A 232 20.41 24.16 6.99
CA GLU A 232 20.11 23.52 5.71
C GLU A 232 20.63 22.07 5.63
N GLN A 233 20.38 21.31 6.70
CA GLN A 233 20.79 19.91 6.84
C GLN A 233 19.64 19.06 7.39
N TRP A 234 19.73 17.76 7.17
CA TRP A 234 18.87 16.77 7.79
C TRP A 234 19.49 16.31 9.11
N ASP A 235 18.92 16.76 10.22
CA ASP A 235 19.37 16.37 11.55
C ASP A 235 18.64 15.09 12.00
N ARG A 236 19.40 14.10 12.52
CA ARG A 236 18.78 12.94 13.13
C ARG A 236 18.20 13.33 14.49
N THR A 237 16.87 13.25 14.62
CA THR A 237 16.13 13.62 15.84
C THR A 237 15.75 12.44 16.70
N ALA A 238 15.64 11.23 16.12
CA ALA A 238 15.36 10.02 16.90
C ALA A 238 16.07 8.77 16.35
N PHE A 239 16.35 7.83 17.26
CA PHE A 239 16.75 6.46 17.01
C PHE A 239 15.84 5.55 17.83
N ILE A 240 15.11 4.66 17.16
CA ILE A 240 14.06 3.84 17.76
C ILE A 240 14.41 2.36 17.55
N SER A 241 14.65 1.66 18.65
CA SER A 241 14.77 0.21 18.69
C SER A 241 13.40 -0.44 18.94
N PRO A 242 13.22 -1.75 18.63
CA PRO A 242 11.99 -2.45 18.94
C PRO A 242 11.62 -2.27 20.41
N PRO A 243 10.35 -1.88 20.73
CA PRO A 243 9.93 -1.71 22.09
C PRO A 243 9.99 -3.03 22.88
N THR A 244 10.66 -3.03 24.03
CA THR A 244 10.62 -4.13 24.99
C THR A 244 9.42 -3.95 25.90
N ILE A 245 8.46 -4.87 25.84
CA ILE A 245 7.29 -4.83 26.71
C ILE A 245 7.55 -5.72 27.93
N VAL A 246 7.23 -5.19 29.12
CA VAL A 246 7.46 -5.91 30.38
C VAL A 246 6.75 -7.27 30.38
N GLY A 247 7.52 -8.33 30.63
CA GLY A 247 7.03 -9.73 30.61
C GLY A 247 7.23 -10.46 29.28
N GLU A 248 7.74 -9.79 28.25
CA GLU A 248 8.10 -10.41 26.97
C GLU A 248 9.61 -10.77 26.95
N GLY A 249 9.91 -11.98 26.51
CA GLY A 249 11.28 -12.46 26.39
C GLY A 249 11.98 -12.01 25.10
N PRO A 250 13.33 -12.15 25.03
CA PRO A 250 14.13 -11.76 23.86
C PRO A 250 13.74 -12.50 22.59
N GLU A 251 13.25 -13.72 22.70
CA GLU A 251 12.80 -14.55 21.58
C GLU A 251 11.63 -13.95 20.80
N LEU A 252 10.86 -13.05 21.43
CA LEU A 252 9.74 -12.37 20.80
C LEU A 252 10.17 -11.16 19.96
N ILE A 253 11.41 -10.70 20.12
CA ILE A 253 11.95 -9.51 19.43
C ILE A 253 12.98 -9.89 18.39
N ALA A 254 13.80 -10.93 18.66
CA ALA A 254 14.81 -11.41 17.72
C ALA A 254 14.16 -11.84 16.40
N TYR A 255 14.85 -11.50 15.29
CA TYR A 255 14.39 -11.76 13.92
C TYR A 255 13.04 -11.10 13.54
N GLY A 256 12.58 -10.11 14.33
CA GLY A 256 11.31 -9.44 14.12
C GLY A 256 11.28 -8.54 12.88
N LEU A 257 12.44 -8.06 12.45
CA LEU A 257 12.62 -7.13 11.33
C LEU A 257 11.84 -5.83 11.51
N PHE A 258 11.92 -5.21 12.70
CA PHE A 258 11.35 -3.89 12.98
C PHE A 258 11.95 -2.85 12.03
N GLY A 259 11.10 -2.03 11.41
CA GLY A 259 11.51 -1.14 10.33
C GLY A 259 11.47 -1.77 8.93
N SER A 260 10.87 -2.97 8.78
CA SER A 260 10.66 -3.57 7.44
C SER A 260 9.70 -2.77 6.57
N SER A 261 8.80 -2.02 7.19
CA SER A 261 7.93 -1.01 6.56
C SER A 261 7.76 0.17 7.50
N VAL A 262 7.64 1.38 6.95
CA VAL A 262 7.44 2.60 7.73
C VAL A 262 6.44 3.52 7.02
N ALA A 263 5.62 4.21 7.79
CA ALA A 263 4.72 5.26 7.30
C ALA A 263 4.67 6.39 8.33
N ILE A 264 4.53 7.63 7.86
CA ILE A 264 4.42 8.82 8.70
C ILE A 264 3.35 9.76 8.14
N SER A 265 2.52 10.30 9.02
CA SER A 265 1.56 11.36 8.72
C SER A 265 1.36 12.22 9.97
N GLY A 266 1.79 13.47 9.92
CA GLY A 266 1.74 14.39 11.04
C GLY A 266 2.48 13.91 12.28
N ASP A 267 1.72 13.84 13.37
CA ASP A 267 2.23 13.42 14.66
C ASP A 267 2.30 11.89 14.82
N TYR A 268 1.86 11.13 13.84
CA TYR A 268 1.84 9.67 13.92
C TYR A 268 2.83 9.03 12.97
N MET A 269 3.47 7.98 13.44
CA MET A 269 4.36 7.10 12.68
C MET A 269 3.98 5.65 12.98
N VAL A 270 4.01 4.81 11.93
CA VAL A 270 3.77 3.37 12.05
C VAL A 270 4.97 2.61 11.52
N ILE A 271 5.40 1.61 12.28
CA ILE A 271 6.56 0.78 11.97
C ILE A 271 6.15 -0.68 11.98
N GLY A 272 6.35 -1.36 10.86
CA GLY A 272 6.11 -2.79 10.73
C GLY A 272 7.30 -3.63 11.22
N ALA A 273 6.98 -4.78 11.80
CA ALA A 273 7.91 -5.83 12.20
C ALA A 273 7.36 -7.18 11.72
N LYS A 274 7.47 -7.42 10.41
CA LYS A 274 6.72 -8.46 9.67
C LYS A 274 7.03 -9.90 10.07
N ARG A 275 8.11 -10.15 10.81
CA ARG A 275 8.50 -11.49 11.26
C ARG A 275 8.44 -11.65 12.78
N GLN A 276 7.92 -10.65 13.50
CA GLN A 276 7.83 -10.75 14.96
C GLN A 276 6.92 -11.90 15.38
N THR A 277 7.38 -12.66 16.37
CA THR A 277 6.67 -13.78 16.96
C THR A 277 6.06 -13.34 18.29
N LEU A 278 4.73 -13.40 18.44
CA LEU A 278 3.99 -13.07 19.66
C LEU A 278 3.02 -14.20 20.01
N GLY A 279 3.58 -15.38 20.35
CA GLY A 279 2.78 -16.59 20.58
C GLY A 279 2.48 -17.40 19.32
N VAL A 280 2.41 -16.77 18.15
CA VAL A 280 2.31 -17.43 16.85
C VAL A 280 3.55 -17.10 16.03
N ASN A 281 4.17 -18.11 15.41
CA ASN A 281 5.45 -17.98 14.71
C ASN A 281 5.34 -17.02 13.52
N LYS A 282 6.18 -15.96 13.51
CA LYS A 282 6.24 -14.94 12.46
C LYS A 282 4.89 -14.36 12.05
N GLN A 283 3.97 -14.21 13.00
CA GLN A 283 2.67 -13.60 12.74
C GLN A 283 2.80 -12.15 12.28
N GLY A 284 3.89 -11.47 12.69
CA GLY A 284 4.13 -10.05 12.43
C GLY A 284 3.37 -9.11 13.37
N THR A 285 3.76 -7.84 13.32
CA THR A 285 3.27 -6.79 14.22
C THR A 285 3.46 -5.43 13.57
N ALA A 286 2.64 -4.45 13.94
CA ALA A 286 2.88 -3.03 13.66
C ALA A 286 2.85 -2.22 14.95
N PHE A 287 3.73 -1.23 15.04
CA PHE A 287 3.85 -0.35 16.19
C PHE A 287 3.48 1.06 15.81
N VAL A 288 2.62 1.69 16.57
CA VAL A 288 2.20 3.07 16.39
C VAL A 288 2.93 3.94 17.39
N PHE A 289 3.67 4.92 16.88
CA PHE A 289 4.31 5.96 17.66
C PHE A 289 3.59 7.28 17.42
N ARG A 290 3.55 8.13 18.43
CA ARG A 290 3.05 9.48 18.32
C ARG A 290 4.09 10.46 18.84
N ARG A 291 4.25 11.59 18.15
CA ARG A 291 5.09 12.69 18.61
C ARG A 291 4.47 13.31 19.87
N ASN A 292 5.29 13.55 20.86
CA ASN A 292 4.87 14.25 22.08
C ASN A 292 4.91 15.75 21.81
N THR A 293 3.75 16.38 21.60
CA THR A 293 3.61 17.80 21.27
C THR A 293 2.96 18.59 22.41
N LEU A 294 3.18 19.91 22.43
CA LEU A 294 2.57 20.80 23.43
C LEU A 294 1.05 20.81 23.33
N SER A 295 0.53 20.81 22.09
CA SER A 295 -0.91 20.82 21.80
C SER A 295 -1.58 19.48 22.07
N ASN A 296 -0.82 18.37 21.99
CA ASN A 296 -1.34 17.01 22.13
C ASN A 296 -0.31 16.08 22.79
N PRO A 297 -0.17 16.13 24.13
CA PRO A 297 0.76 15.27 24.86
C PRO A 297 0.46 13.79 24.61
N ALA A 298 1.49 13.02 24.22
CA ALA A 298 1.33 11.61 23.88
C ALA A 298 1.13 10.76 25.17
N PRO A 299 0.06 9.93 25.25
CA PRO A 299 -0.06 8.95 26.34
C PRO A 299 1.05 7.90 26.18
N ASN A 300 1.91 7.79 27.18
CA ASN A 300 3.04 6.88 27.14
C ASN A 300 2.69 5.54 27.82
N ILE A 301 2.60 4.46 27.03
CA ILE A 301 2.32 3.11 27.58
C ILE A 301 3.51 2.51 28.32
N LEU A 302 4.71 3.07 28.15
CA LEU A 302 5.93 2.65 28.85
C LEU A 302 6.16 3.43 30.16
N GLN A 303 5.24 4.35 30.54
CA GLN A 303 5.27 5.16 31.78
C GLN A 303 6.56 6.01 31.96
N MET A 304 7.25 6.35 30.87
CA MET A 304 8.34 7.32 30.90
C MET A 304 7.79 8.75 30.76
N ASN A 305 8.55 9.75 31.15
CA ASN A 305 8.20 11.16 30.99
C ASN A 305 8.93 11.70 29.71
N PRO A 306 8.30 11.62 28.51
CA PRO A 306 8.97 11.98 27.27
C PRO A 306 9.20 13.49 27.18
N ALA A 307 10.31 13.90 26.57
CA ALA A 307 10.54 15.28 26.21
C ALA A 307 9.60 15.72 25.06
N TRP A 308 9.43 17.04 24.91
CA TRP A 308 8.69 17.58 23.78
C TRP A 308 9.44 17.28 22.47
N GLY A 309 8.73 16.74 21.48
CA GLY A 309 9.28 16.30 20.22
C GLY A 309 9.66 14.82 20.15
N ASP A 310 9.74 14.13 21.28
CA ASP A 310 10.01 12.68 21.32
C ASP A 310 8.90 11.87 20.66
N TRP A 311 9.30 10.77 20.03
CA TRP A 311 8.39 9.75 19.52
C TRP A 311 8.08 8.71 20.60
N VAL A 312 6.82 8.59 20.96
CA VAL A 312 6.35 7.76 22.06
C VAL A 312 5.51 6.62 21.52
N LEU A 313 5.80 5.39 21.93
CA LEU A 313 4.97 4.23 21.62
C LEU A 313 3.58 4.39 22.27
N VAL A 314 2.54 4.45 21.47
CA VAL A 314 1.15 4.57 21.93
C VAL A 314 0.32 3.31 21.73
N GLN A 315 0.74 2.44 20.79
CA GLN A 315 -0.02 1.24 20.48
C GLN A 315 0.83 0.19 19.77
N ARG A 316 0.54 -1.10 20.03
CA ARG A 316 0.98 -2.24 19.24
C ARG A 316 -0.24 -2.91 18.61
N LEU A 317 -0.15 -3.19 17.32
CA LEU A 317 -1.20 -3.80 16.51
C LEU A 317 -0.78 -5.20 16.06
N THR A 318 -1.70 -6.13 16.12
CA THR A 318 -1.58 -7.49 15.60
C THR A 318 -2.84 -7.85 14.83
N ALA A 319 -2.78 -8.88 14.00
CA ALA A 319 -3.98 -9.42 13.37
C ALA A 319 -4.99 -9.90 14.41
N LEU A 320 -6.29 -9.87 14.08
CA LEU A 320 -7.38 -10.32 14.96
C LEU A 320 -7.30 -11.81 15.28
N ALA A 321 -6.96 -12.62 14.28
CA ALA A 321 -6.83 -14.08 14.38
C ALA A 321 -5.50 -14.49 13.75
N PRO A 322 -4.38 -14.28 14.45
CA PRO A 322 -3.06 -14.48 13.88
C PRO A 322 -2.80 -15.97 13.58
N PHE A 323 -2.11 -16.21 12.45
CA PHE A 323 -1.64 -17.54 12.06
C PHE A 323 -0.15 -17.53 11.69
N PRO A 324 0.51 -18.72 11.63
CA PRO A 324 1.93 -18.78 11.32
C PRO A 324 2.26 -18.19 9.94
N ASP A 325 3.36 -17.43 9.89
CA ASP A 325 3.87 -16.78 8.67
C ASP A 325 2.87 -15.79 8.02
N GLU A 326 1.91 -15.24 8.77
CA GLU A 326 0.94 -14.24 8.29
C GLU A 326 1.62 -12.95 7.84
N ALA A 327 2.73 -12.62 8.47
CA ALA A 327 3.57 -11.47 8.16
C ALA A 327 2.83 -10.11 8.24
N PHE A 328 1.96 -9.93 9.25
CA PHE A 328 1.30 -8.67 9.55
C PHE A 328 2.33 -7.53 9.73
N GLY A 329 2.13 -6.38 9.09
CA GLY A 329 3.12 -5.29 9.07
C GLY A 329 4.16 -5.41 7.96
N THR A 330 3.93 -6.25 6.94
CA THR A 330 4.76 -6.29 5.73
C THR A 330 4.68 -4.96 4.99
N SER A 331 3.51 -4.37 4.92
CA SER A 331 3.26 -3.04 4.39
C SER A 331 2.40 -2.24 5.37
N VAL A 332 2.64 -0.95 5.45
CA VAL A 332 1.87 -0.01 6.27
C VAL A 332 1.63 1.27 5.49
N SER A 333 0.44 1.85 5.64
CA SER A 333 0.12 3.15 5.08
C SER A 333 -0.71 3.95 6.06
N LEU A 334 -0.39 5.22 6.20
CA LEU A 334 -0.97 6.12 7.19
C LEU A 334 -1.46 7.40 6.52
N SER A 335 -2.70 7.75 6.77
CA SER A 335 -3.26 9.07 6.49
C SER A 335 -3.53 9.81 7.80
N SER A 336 -4.05 11.03 7.74
CA SER A 336 -4.36 11.82 8.95
C SER A 336 -5.36 11.11 9.89
N TRP A 337 -6.22 10.22 9.37
CA TRP A 337 -7.35 9.64 10.10
C TRP A 337 -7.40 8.12 10.06
N ASN A 338 -6.67 7.49 9.18
CA ASN A 338 -6.76 6.06 8.94
C ASN A 338 -5.37 5.45 8.84
N LEU A 339 -5.28 4.21 9.25
CA LEU A 339 -4.10 3.35 9.14
C LEU A 339 -4.50 2.05 8.46
N CYS A 340 -3.73 1.62 7.46
CA CYS A 340 -3.84 0.29 6.88
C CYS A 340 -2.57 -0.51 7.12
N VAL A 341 -2.73 -1.78 7.49
CA VAL A 341 -1.63 -2.73 7.71
C VAL A 341 -1.88 -3.97 6.88
N GLY A 342 -0.96 -4.27 5.97
CA GLY A 342 -0.99 -5.46 5.12
C GLY A 342 -0.37 -6.68 5.79
N ALA A 343 -0.97 -7.84 5.51
CA ALA A 343 -0.57 -9.15 5.97
C ALA A 343 -0.69 -10.16 4.81
N PRO A 344 0.32 -10.27 3.93
CA PRO A 344 0.23 -11.06 2.70
C PRO A 344 0.20 -12.58 2.91
N GLY A 345 0.53 -13.07 4.13
CA GLY A 345 0.22 -14.43 4.57
C GLY A 345 1.01 -15.56 3.90
N GLY A 346 2.16 -15.30 3.33
CA GLY A 346 3.00 -16.36 2.74
C GLY A 346 2.25 -17.25 1.73
N SER A 347 2.66 -18.52 1.62
CA SER A 347 2.08 -19.48 0.66
C SER A 347 0.85 -20.24 1.19
N THR A 348 0.35 -19.91 2.38
CA THR A 348 -0.74 -20.65 3.04
C THR A 348 -2.06 -19.89 3.10
N SER A 349 -2.06 -18.62 2.68
CA SER A 349 -3.20 -17.69 2.71
C SER A 349 -3.25 -16.86 1.44
N ALA A 350 -4.41 -16.30 1.13
CA ALA A 350 -4.57 -15.29 0.08
C ALA A 350 -3.99 -13.93 0.49
N GLY A 351 -3.78 -13.71 1.78
CA GLY A 351 -3.42 -12.43 2.37
C GLY A 351 -4.62 -11.60 2.81
N SER A 352 -4.34 -10.55 3.57
CA SER A 352 -5.34 -9.61 4.09
C SER A 352 -4.77 -8.21 4.29
N ALA A 353 -5.65 -7.22 4.49
CA ALA A 353 -5.29 -5.90 4.95
C ALA A 353 -6.25 -5.43 6.07
N SER A 354 -5.72 -4.93 7.17
CA SER A 354 -6.50 -4.45 8.31
C SER A 354 -6.52 -2.93 8.35
N ILE A 355 -7.70 -2.36 8.51
CA ILE A 355 -7.92 -0.91 8.58
C ILE A 355 -8.28 -0.51 10.00
N TYR A 356 -7.74 0.63 10.40
CA TYR A 356 -7.98 1.24 11.69
C TYR A 356 -8.30 2.72 11.50
N ASP A 357 -9.24 3.24 12.28
CA ASP A 357 -9.61 4.66 12.31
C ASP A 357 -9.02 5.33 13.55
N LEU A 358 -8.54 6.55 13.40
CA LEU A 358 -8.01 7.33 14.52
C LEU A 358 -9.17 7.80 15.44
N ASP A 359 -9.19 7.31 16.66
CA ASP A 359 -10.01 7.88 17.72
C ASP A 359 -9.22 9.01 18.42
N ASN A 360 -9.58 10.25 18.08
CA ASN A 360 -8.92 11.43 18.65
C ASN A 360 -9.10 11.55 20.17
N SER A 361 -10.17 11.00 20.72
CA SER A 361 -10.41 11.05 22.17
C SER A 361 -9.46 10.14 22.95
N LEU A 362 -9.07 9.02 22.32
CA LEU A 362 -8.11 8.06 22.87
C LEU A 362 -6.67 8.32 22.41
N GLY A 363 -6.49 9.09 21.31
CA GLY A 363 -5.20 9.25 20.63
C GLY A 363 -4.64 7.93 20.09
N LYS A 364 -5.52 7.00 19.67
CA LYS A 364 -5.19 5.64 19.23
C LYS A 364 -5.98 5.26 18.00
N PHE A 365 -5.46 4.30 17.25
CA PHE A 365 -6.14 3.70 16.11
C PHE A 365 -7.02 2.53 16.57
N VAL A 366 -8.32 2.62 16.29
CA VAL A 366 -9.32 1.60 16.61
C VAL A 366 -9.59 0.77 15.37
N PHE A 367 -9.64 -0.56 15.53
CA PHE A 367 -9.93 -1.48 14.43
C PHE A 367 -11.27 -1.15 13.78
N ASN A 368 -11.27 -1.00 12.47
CA ASN A 368 -12.46 -0.77 11.66
C ASN A 368 -12.88 -2.08 10.95
N SER A 369 -12.04 -2.58 10.05
CA SER A 369 -12.35 -3.75 9.23
C SER A 369 -11.09 -4.47 8.77
N GLN A 370 -11.27 -5.74 8.38
CA GLN A 370 -10.27 -6.52 7.69
C GLN A 370 -10.76 -6.82 6.27
N LEU A 371 -9.93 -6.49 5.29
CA LEU A 371 -10.23 -6.65 3.88
C LEU A 371 -9.53 -7.87 3.29
N PHE A 372 -10.22 -8.49 2.33
CA PHE A 372 -9.75 -9.63 1.57
C PHE A 372 -10.09 -9.41 0.10
N ALA A 373 -9.33 -10.01 -0.81
CA ALA A 373 -9.76 -10.09 -2.20
C ALA A 373 -10.99 -11.01 -2.31
N VAL A 374 -12.04 -10.55 -3.00
CA VAL A 374 -13.31 -11.31 -3.15
C VAL A 374 -13.09 -12.70 -3.75
N SER A 375 -12.13 -12.85 -4.65
CA SER A 375 -11.75 -14.11 -5.29
C SER A 375 -10.34 -14.55 -4.95
N GLY A 376 -9.86 -14.24 -3.73
CA GLY A 376 -8.49 -14.52 -3.32
C GLY A 376 -8.18 -16.01 -3.20
N HIS A 377 -7.03 -16.43 -3.70
CA HIS A 377 -6.49 -17.78 -3.62
C HIS A 377 -5.20 -17.79 -2.79
N THR A 378 -4.90 -18.93 -2.24
CA THR A 378 -3.66 -19.15 -1.50
C THR A 378 -2.43 -18.77 -2.33
N GLY A 379 -1.58 -17.89 -1.80
CA GLY A 379 -0.39 -17.41 -2.47
C GLY A 379 -0.54 -16.10 -3.22
N ASP A 380 -1.74 -15.53 -3.32
CA ASP A 380 -2.00 -14.26 -4.01
C ASP A 380 -1.28 -13.07 -3.39
N GLN A 381 -0.92 -13.16 -2.11
CA GLN A 381 -0.19 -12.13 -1.36
C GLN A 381 -0.94 -10.79 -1.30
N PHE A 382 -2.28 -10.82 -1.17
CA PHE A 382 -3.07 -9.61 -0.96
C PHE A 382 -2.60 -8.87 0.31
N GLY A 383 -2.31 -7.57 0.20
CA GLY A 383 -1.69 -6.79 1.28
C GLY A 383 -0.16 -6.76 1.25
N ALA A 384 0.50 -7.26 0.20
CA ALA A 384 1.95 -7.12 0.03
C ALA A 384 2.38 -5.66 -0.08
N SER A 385 1.55 -4.83 -0.69
CA SER A 385 1.66 -3.37 -0.72
C SER A 385 0.30 -2.75 -0.39
N VAL A 386 0.29 -1.63 0.33
CA VAL A 386 -0.91 -0.87 0.67
C VAL A 386 -0.62 0.62 0.59
N VAL A 387 -1.52 1.39 0.01
CA VAL A 387 -1.47 2.86 0.00
C VAL A 387 -2.85 3.42 0.29
N LEU A 388 -2.91 4.27 1.29
CA LEU A 388 -4.12 4.91 1.78
C LEU A 388 -4.01 6.42 1.58
N LYS A 389 -4.97 7.01 0.87
CA LYS A 389 -5.12 8.47 0.76
C LYS A 389 -6.59 8.83 0.86
N SER A 390 -6.94 9.66 1.83
CA SER A 390 -8.33 10.06 2.10
C SER A 390 -9.25 8.84 2.15
N ASP A 391 -10.18 8.73 1.21
CA ASP A 391 -11.20 7.70 1.14
C ASP A 391 -10.88 6.60 0.12
N ALA A 392 -9.66 6.60 -0.42
CA ALA A 392 -9.17 5.60 -1.35
C ALA A 392 -8.05 4.77 -0.72
N LEU A 393 -8.13 3.46 -0.87
CA LEU A 393 -7.15 2.48 -0.44
C LEU A 393 -6.83 1.56 -1.61
N LEU A 394 -5.59 1.55 -2.03
CA LEU A 394 -5.09 0.62 -3.04
C LEU A 394 -4.31 -0.50 -2.35
N ILE A 395 -4.56 -1.74 -2.77
CA ILE A 395 -3.94 -2.94 -2.19
C ILE A 395 -3.39 -3.80 -3.32
N GLY A 396 -2.10 -4.10 -3.26
CA GLY A 396 -1.44 -4.98 -4.21
C GLY A 396 -1.48 -6.45 -3.78
N ALA A 397 -1.57 -7.32 -4.78
CA ALA A 397 -1.56 -8.77 -4.66
C ALA A 397 -0.66 -9.38 -5.76
N PRO A 398 0.67 -9.27 -5.64
CA PRO A 398 1.61 -9.61 -6.70
C PRO A 398 1.72 -11.11 -6.99
N GLY A 399 1.21 -11.96 -6.11
CA GLY A 399 1.19 -13.41 -6.27
C GLY A 399 -0.01 -13.96 -7.05
N VAL A 400 -0.94 -13.12 -7.50
CA VAL A 400 -2.14 -13.58 -8.22
C VAL A 400 -1.76 -14.28 -9.52
N ASP A 401 -2.28 -15.51 -9.68
CA ASP A 401 -2.17 -16.29 -10.90
C ASP A 401 -3.27 -15.91 -11.89
N ALA A 402 -3.00 -16.01 -13.18
CA ALA A 402 -4.01 -15.85 -14.21
C ALA A 402 -3.89 -16.91 -15.30
N ARG A 403 -4.96 -17.05 -16.08
CA ARG A 403 -4.97 -17.89 -17.27
C ARG A 403 -4.98 -17.00 -18.51
N ALA A 404 -4.06 -17.22 -19.43
CA ALA A 404 -4.05 -16.62 -20.76
C ALA A 404 -4.27 -17.74 -21.78
N GLY A 405 -5.53 -17.96 -22.18
CA GLY A 405 -5.90 -19.10 -23.04
C GLY A 405 -5.66 -20.45 -22.37
N SER A 406 -4.78 -21.27 -22.93
CA SER A 406 -4.38 -22.59 -22.38
C SER A 406 -3.19 -22.51 -21.42
N SER A 407 -2.53 -21.34 -21.28
CA SER A 407 -1.35 -21.16 -20.44
C SER A 407 -1.72 -20.56 -19.08
N GLN A 408 -1.16 -21.10 -18.00
CA GLN A 408 -1.24 -20.49 -16.67
C GLN A 408 -0.08 -19.49 -16.55
N LEU A 409 -0.39 -18.27 -16.14
CA LEU A 409 0.56 -17.22 -15.79
C LEU A 409 0.67 -17.13 -14.28
N THR A 410 1.73 -17.70 -13.72
CA THR A 410 2.01 -17.66 -12.28
C THR A 410 2.49 -16.27 -11.87
N ASN A 411 2.08 -15.81 -10.68
CA ASN A 411 2.52 -14.55 -10.08
C ASN A 411 2.42 -13.35 -11.07
N ARG A 412 1.37 -13.29 -11.87
CA ARG A 412 1.12 -12.15 -12.76
C ARG A 412 0.86 -10.89 -11.97
N GLY A 413 0.12 -11.03 -10.88
CA GLY A 413 -0.25 -9.97 -9.96
C GLY A 413 -1.49 -9.18 -10.34
N LEU A 414 -2.08 -8.54 -9.35
CA LEU A 414 -3.21 -7.61 -9.43
C LEU A 414 -3.07 -6.49 -8.39
N ALA A 415 -3.87 -5.43 -8.57
CA ALA A 415 -4.12 -4.45 -7.52
C ALA A 415 -5.62 -4.17 -7.41
N TYR A 416 -6.08 -3.89 -6.19
CA TYR A 416 -7.48 -3.69 -5.85
C TYR A 416 -7.68 -2.31 -5.24
N LEU A 417 -8.65 -1.56 -5.76
CA LEU A 417 -9.08 -0.30 -5.18
C LEU A 417 -10.26 -0.54 -4.25
N PHE A 418 -10.15 -0.04 -3.05
CA PHE A 418 -11.26 0.09 -2.10
C PHE A 418 -11.54 1.56 -1.88
N THR A 419 -12.81 1.91 -1.79
CA THR A 419 -13.28 3.26 -1.50
C THR A 419 -14.18 3.27 -0.28
N ARG A 420 -14.25 4.41 0.39
CA ARG A 420 -15.08 4.61 1.57
C ARG A 420 -16.00 5.81 1.35
N ASN A 421 -17.29 5.59 1.48
CA ASN A 421 -18.25 6.69 1.49
C ASN A 421 -18.41 7.23 2.93
N LEU A 422 -17.95 8.43 3.17
CA LEU A 422 -17.96 9.06 4.50
C LEU A 422 -19.36 9.50 4.93
N THR A 423 -20.28 9.75 4.00
CA THR A 423 -21.59 10.32 4.30
C THR A 423 -22.62 9.28 4.72
N SER A 424 -22.53 8.04 4.23
CA SER A 424 -23.57 7.05 4.42
C SER A 424 -23.14 5.78 5.17
N CYS A 425 -22.00 5.17 4.87
CA CYS A 425 -21.69 3.83 5.38
C CYS A 425 -20.42 3.71 6.20
N GLN A 426 -19.43 4.57 6.03
CA GLN A 426 -18.09 4.45 6.63
C GLN A 426 -17.44 3.04 6.42
N ILE A 427 -17.96 2.27 5.47
CA ILE A 427 -17.50 0.92 5.15
C ILE A 427 -16.61 1.00 3.92
N TRP A 428 -15.51 0.26 3.94
CA TRP A 428 -14.63 0.10 2.80
C TRP A 428 -15.20 -0.95 1.85
N THR A 429 -15.49 -0.56 0.61
CA THR A 429 -16.01 -1.47 -0.41
C THR A 429 -14.98 -1.65 -1.53
N GLN A 430 -14.86 -2.89 -2.03
CA GLN A 430 -14.02 -3.16 -3.18
C GLN A 430 -14.69 -2.59 -4.43
N GLY A 431 -14.01 -1.65 -5.07
CA GLY A 431 -14.37 -1.08 -6.36
C GLY A 431 -13.63 -1.75 -7.51
N LEU A 432 -12.85 -0.97 -8.25
CA LEU A 432 -12.08 -1.43 -9.40
C LEU A 432 -10.98 -2.44 -9.05
N SER A 433 -10.71 -3.34 -9.97
CA SER A 433 -9.50 -4.15 -9.97
C SER A 433 -8.61 -3.75 -11.15
N TYR A 434 -7.33 -3.51 -10.86
CA TYR A 434 -6.34 -3.16 -11.88
C TYR A 434 -5.60 -4.41 -12.31
N PHE A 435 -5.62 -4.66 -13.61
CA PHE A 435 -4.98 -5.80 -14.24
C PHE A 435 -3.75 -5.33 -15.03
N PRO A 436 -2.68 -6.12 -15.06
CA PRO A 436 -1.54 -5.78 -15.92
C PRO A 436 -1.98 -5.71 -17.39
N PRO A 437 -1.58 -4.64 -18.12
CA PRO A 437 -1.80 -4.52 -19.55
C PRO A 437 -1.16 -5.68 -20.32
N PRO A 438 -1.56 -5.90 -21.60
CA PRO A 438 -1.09 -7.06 -22.39
C PRO A 438 0.43 -7.21 -22.48
N ASN A 439 1.16 -6.11 -22.54
CA ASN A 439 2.63 -6.07 -22.59
C ASN A 439 3.31 -6.39 -21.24
N ALA A 440 2.59 -6.27 -20.12
CA ALA A 440 3.04 -6.71 -18.80
C ALA A 440 2.31 -7.97 -18.33
N ASN A 441 1.52 -8.59 -19.19
CA ASN A 441 0.76 -9.79 -18.89
C ASN A 441 1.62 -11.05 -19.10
N VAL A 442 2.70 -11.15 -18.34
CA VAL A 442 3.67 -12.24 -18.38
C VAL A 442 3.73 -12.94 -17.03
N ALA A 443 4.18 -14.20 -17.04
CA ALA A 443 4.42 -14.93 -15.79
C ALA A 443 5.51 -14.20 -14.96
N GLU A 444 5.37 -14.24 -13.66
CA GLU A 444 6.28 -13.61 -12.69
C GLU A 444 6.37 -12.07 -12.77
N ALA A 445 5.49 -11.40 -13.51
CA ALA A 445 5.50 -9.93 -13.62
C ALA A 445 5.37 -9.23 -12.26
N ALA A 446 4.61 -9.84 -11.34
CA ALA A 446 4.38 -9.36 -9.99
C ALA A 446 3.75 -7.95 -9.97
N PHE A 447 2.74 -7.71 -10.84
CA PHE A 447 1.99 -6.46 -10.87
C PHE A 447 1.31 -6.20 -9.51
N GLY A 448 1.41 -4.97 -9.02
CA GLY A 448 0.97 -4.62 -7.66
C GLY A 448 2.06 -4.77 -6.59
N SER A 449 3.33 -5.02 -6.96
CA SER A 449 4.44 -5.07 -6.00
C SER A 449 4.72 -3.73 -5.35
N ALA A 450 4.71 -2.65 -6.12
CA ALA A 450 4.73 -1.28 -5.62
C ALA A 450 3.56 -0.50 -6.23
N ILE A 451 2.95 0.31 -5.40
CA ILE A 451 1.75 1.07 -5.74
C ILE A 451 1.82 2.44 -5.08
N ASP A 452 1.22 3.45 -5.69
CA ASP A 452 0.97 4.73 -5.04
C ASP A 452 -0.30 5.40 -5.61
N LEU A 453 -0.81 6.39 -4.88
CA LEU A 453 -2.00 7.17 -5.19
C LEU A 453 -1.70 8.66 -5.09
N THR A 454 -2.29 9.45 -5.99
CA THR A 454 -2.52 10.89 -5.78
C THR A 454 -4.03 11.15 -5.59
N SER A 455 -4.44 12.39 -5.57
CA SER A 455 -5.88 12.74 -5.56
C SER A 455 -6.60 12.38 -6.86
N GLY A 456 -5.88 12.17 -7.96
CA GLY A 456 -6.45 11.89 -9.28
C GLY A 456 -5.82 10.69 -10.00
N ASP A 457 -4.66 10.22 -9.54
CA ASP A 457 -3.91 9.21 -10.27
C ASP A 457 -3.58 8.00 -9.41
N VAL A 458 -3.49 6.84 -10.05
CA VAL A 458 -3.03 5.57 -9.50
C VAL A 458 -1.77 5.16 -10.23
N ALA A 459 -0.72 4.77 -9.52
CA ALA A 459 0.45 4.13 -10.11
C ALA A 459 0.63 2.71 -9.59
N ILE A 460 0.91 1.78 -10.50
CA ILE A 460 1.09 0.36 -10.18
C ILE A 460 2.26 -0.18 -10.98
N SER A 461 3.18 -0.84 -10.30
CA SER A 461 4.36 -1.42 -10.93
C SER A 461 4.31 -2.94 -11.04
N ALA A 462 5.08 -3.44 -11.99
CA ALA A 462 5.40 -4.84 -12.21
C ALA A 462 6.92 -4.97 -12.39
N PRO A 463 7.71 -5.07 -11.31
CA PRO A 463 9.17 -4.96 -11.36
C PRO A 463 9.88 -6.10 -12.09
N LYS A 464 9.16 -7.15 -12.45
CA LYS A 464 9.63 -8.25 -13.30
C LYS A 464 8.86 -8.32 -14.63
N GLY A 465 8.01 -7.33 -14.91
CA GLY A 465 7.30 -7.22 -16.18
C GLY A 465 8.26 -6.97 -17.36
N ASP A 466 7.80 -7.30 -18.56
CA ASP A 466 8.56 -7.07 -19.77
C ASP A 466 8.31 -5.63 -20.26
N ASN A 467 9.39 -4.92 -20.50
CA ASN A 467 9.36 -3.61 -21.14
C ASN A 467 10.14 -3.70 -22.46
N GLN A 468 11.23 -2.98 -22.59
CA GLN A 468 12.14 -3.08 -23.74
C GLN A 468 12.96 -4.37 -23.71
N GLN A 469 13.13 -4.97 -22.53
CA GLN A 469 13.77 -6.27 -22.32
C GLN A 469 12.95 -7.12 -21.36
N LEU A 470 13.08 -8.45 -21.48
CA LEU A 470 12.43 -9.42 -20.61
C LEU A 470 12.83 -9.17 -19.15
N GLY A 471 11.84 -8.98 -18.26
CA GLY A 471 12.06 -8.82 -16.83
C GLY A 471 12.74 -7.51 -16.40
N GLN A 472 12.80 -6.50 -17.27
CA GLN A 472 13.36 -5.17 -16.93
C GLN A 472 12.54 -4.44 -15.85
N GLY A 473 11.25 -4.70 -15.83
CA GLY A 473 10.25 -4.02 -15.01
C GLY A 473 9.50 -2.93 -15.78
N VAL A 474 8.29 -2.65 -15.34
CA VAL A 474 7.40 -1.65 -15.94
C VAL A 474 6.49 -1.06 -14.86
N ALA A 475 6.03 0.16 -15.04
CA ALA A 475 4.99 0.76 -14.22
C ALA A 475 3.93 1.42 -15.12
N PHE A 476 2.73 1.56 -14.59
CA PHE A 476 1.58 2.10 -15.30
C PHE A 476 0.86 3.12 -14.44
N THR A 477 0.30 4.12 -15.09
CA THR A 477 -0.60 5.07 -14.47
C THR A 477 -2.03 4.84 -14.93
N PHE A 478 -2.97 5.13 -14.04
CA PHE A 478 -4.41 5.03 -14.26
C PHE A 478 -5.08 6.23 -13.61
N VAL A 479 -6.25 6.64 -14.07
CA VAL A 479 -7.08 7.61 -13.33
C VAL A 479 -7.61 6.94 -12.06
N LEU A 480 -7.53 7.66 -10.95
CA LEU A 480 -8.23 7.29 -9.74
C LEU A 480 -9.72 7.58 -9.92
N ASN A 481 -10.47 6.60 -10.34
CA ASN A 481 -11.91 6.70 -10.38
C ASN A 481 -12.49 6.26 -9.01
N THR A 482 -12.75 7.23 -8.16
CA THR A 482 -13.36 7.01 -6.83
C THR A 482 -14.88 7.05 -6.86
N VAL A 483 -15.47 7.28 -8.04
CA VAL A 483 -16.93 7.37 -8.17
C VAL A 483 -17.53 6.00 -7.88
N SER A 484 -18.00 5.82 -6.65
CA SER A 484 -18.78 4.66 -6.23
C SER A 484 -20.19 4.66 -6.85
N CYS A 485 -20.59 5.75 -7.45
CA CYS A 485 -21.86 5.96 -8.13
C CYS A 485 -21.61 6.55 -9.52
N PRO A 486 -21.63 5.74 -10.58
CA PRO A 486 -21.41 6.23 -11.95
C PRO A 486 -22.38 7.33 -12.37
N THR A 487 -23.56 7.37 -11.74
CA THR A 487 -24.65 8.31 -12.01
C THR A 487 -24.59 9.61 -11.18
N ASP A 488 -23.67 9.70 -10.23
CA ASP A 488 -23.30 10.94 -9.52
C ASP A 488 -22.29 11.72 -10.38
N LEU A 489 -22.81 12.47 -11.33
CA LEU A 489 -22.01 13.14 -12.36
C LEU A 489 -21.32 14.40 -11.86
N ASN A 490 -21.83 15.01 -10.78
CA ASN A 490 -21.25 16.21 -10.19
C ASN A 490 -20.29 15.89 -9.02
N GLY A 491 -20.29 14.64 -8.53
CA GLY A 491 -19.38 14.17 -7.47
C GLY A 491 -19.74 14.68 -6.07
N ASP A 492 -20.99 15.10 -5.81
CA ASP A 492 -21.40 15.64 -4.51
C ASP A 492 -21.88 14.57 -3.51
N GLY A 493 -21.95 13.30 -3.94
CA GLY A 493 -22.35 12.14 -3.12
C GLY A 493 -23.86 11.91 -3.09
N GLY A 494 -24.63 12.63 -3.89
CA GLY A 494 -26.06 12.43 -4.09
C GLY A 494 -26.39 12.26 -5.56
N ILE A 495 -27.38 11.46 -5.91
CA ILE A 495 -27.88 11.35 -7.27
C ILE A 495 -29.21 12.09 -7.31
N ASP A 496 -29.21 13.30 -7.88
CA ASP A 496 -30.36 14.17 -7.87
C ASP A 496 -30.49 15.01 -9.15
N GLY A 497 -31.25 16.13 -9.07
CA GLY A 497 -31.47 17.00 -10.22
C GLY A 497 -30.22 17.72 -10.73
N ALA A 498 -29.15 17.82 -9.90
CA ALA A 498 -27.89 18.40 -10.31
C ALA A 498 -27.14 17.46 -11.28
N ASP A 499 -27.22 16.14 -11.09
CA ASP A 499 -26.63 15.15 -12.00
C ASP A 499 -27.37 15.08 -13.33
N ILE A 500 -28.70 15.22 -13.29
CA ILE A 500 -29.49 15.37 -14.53
C ILE A 500 -29.09 16.64 -15.29
N ALA A 501 -28.77 17.71 -14.60
CA ALA A 501 -28.29 18.94 -15.26
C ALA A 501 -26.93 18.71 -15.92
N VAL A 502 -26.03 17.93 -15.31
CA VAL A 502 -24.76 17.52 -15.93
C VAL A 502 -25.02 16.62 -17.13
N LEU A 503 -25.87 15.59 -17.02
CA LEU A 503 -26.28 14.75 -18.16
C LEU A 503 -26.79 15.62 -19.34
N PHE A 504 -27.65 16.59 -19.07
CA PHE A 504 -28.17 17.47 -20.11
C PHE A 504 -27.10 18.40 -20.71
N SER A 505 -26.05 18.73 -20.00
CA SER A 505 -24.92 19.49 -20.57
C SER A 505 -24.15 18.71 -21.64
N HIS A 506 -24.21 17.38 -21.61
CA HIS A 506 -23.65 16.47 -22.59
C HIS A 506 -24.68 15.96 -23.62
N TRP A 507 -25.94 16.42 -23.56
CA TRP A 507 -27.05 15.90 -24.35
C TRP A 507 -26.84 16.02 -25.85
N GLY A 508 -26.95 14.90 -26.57
CA GLY A 508 -26.71 14.82 -28.01
C GLY A 508 -25.24 14.74 -28.38
N GLY A 509 -24.34 14.75 -27.41
CA GLY A 509 -22.92 14.53 -27.60
C GLY A 509 -22.63 13.05 -27.90
N CYS A 510 -21.76 12.80 -28.90
CA CYS A 510 -21.33 11.45 -29.32
C CYS A 510 -19.80 11.38 -29.40
N GLY A 511 -19.11 12.18 -28.62
CA GLY A 511 -17.65 12.30 -28.65
C GLY A 511 -16.96 11.69 -27.41
N PRO A 512 -15.64 11.65 -27.44
CA PRO A 512 -14.87 11.12 -26.30
C PRO A 512 -15.12 11.87 -24.99
N ASN A 513 -15.49 13.16 -25.04
CA ASN A 513 -15.76 13.99 -23.87
C ASN A 513 -17.15 13.76 -23.28
N ASP A 514 -18.03 13.06 -23.98
CA ASP A 514 -19.41 12.81 -23.56
C ASP A 514 -19.59 11.43 -22.92
N GLN A 515 -18.57 10.57 -23.00
CA GLN A 515 -18.60 9.19 -22.48
C GLN A 515 -18.89 9.11 -20.99
N VAL A 516 -18.62 10.16 -20.22
CA VAL A 516 -18.92 10.23 -18.79
C VAL A 516 -20.41 10.15 -18.49
N ALA A 517 -21.26 10.57 -19.43
CA ALA A 517 -22.71 10.60 -19.31
C ALA A 517 -23.43 9.60 -20.26
N ASP A 518 -22.70 8.82 -21.04
CA ASP A 518 -23.18 7.72 -21.89
C ASP A 518 -23.23 6.42 -21.08
N PHE A 519 -24.29 6.24 -20.31
CA PHE A 519 -24.40 5.12 -19.36
C PHE A 519 -24.71 3.77 -20.02
N ASN A 520 -25.35 3.79 -21.19
CA ASN A 520 -25.67 2.58 -21.92
C ASN A 520 -24.57 2.17 -22.92
N HIS A 521 -23.53 3.03 -23.07
CA HIS A 521 -22.39 2.84 -23.97
C HIS A 521 -22.81 2.62 -25.43
N ASP A 522 -23.88 3.29 -25.89
CA ASP A 522 -24.29 3.26 -27.30
C ASP A 522 -23.52 4.28 -28.17
N GLY A 523 -22.66 5.08 -27.54
CA GLY A 523 -21.78 6.06 -28.16
C GLY A 523 -22.36 7.48 -28.17
N CYS A 524 -23.56 7.74 -27.63
CA CYS A 524 -24.17 9.06 -27.60
C CYS A 524 -25.03 9.28 -26.36
N VAL A 525 -24.91 10.45 -25.73
CA VAL A 525 -25.74 10.84 -24.58
C VAL A 525 -27.13 11.26 -25.06
N ASN A 526 -28.16 10.52 -24.67
CA ASN A 526 -29.52 10.73 -25.11
C ASN A 526 -30.57 10.24 -24.09
N GLY A 527 -31.85 10.09 -24.51
CA GLY A 527 -32.92 9.65 -23.63
C GLY A 527 -32.78 8.23 -23.09
N SER A 528 -31.89 7.41 -23.66
CA SER A 528 -31.63 6.05 -23.20
C SER A 528 -30.72 6.02 -21.96
N ASP A 529 -29.99 7.11 -21.65
CA ASP A 529 -29.11 7.23 -20.50
C ASP A 529 -29.84 7.72 -19.25
N LEU A 530 -30.87 8.51 -19.41
CA LEU A 530 -31.65 9.07 -18.31
C LEU A 530 -32.20 8.03 -17.30
N PRO A 531 -32.67 6.84 -17.73
CA PRO A 531 -33.12 5.80 -16.80
C PRO A 531 -32.07 5.35 -15.79
N TYR A 532 -30.78 5.42 -16.12
CA TYR A 532 -29.69 5.02 -15.21
C TYR A 532 -29.62 5.99 -14.02
N ILE A 533 -29.62 7.31 -14.24
CA ILE A 533 -29.67 8.30 -13.15
C ILE A 533 -30.97 8.14 -12.33
N LEU A 534 -32.09 7.92 -13.00
CA LEU A 534 -33.38 7.78 -12.32
C LEU A 534 -33.49 6.50 -11.50
N SER A 535 -32.81 5.40 -11.92
CA SER A 535 -32.76 4.14 -11.15
C SER A 535 -31.95 4.26 -9.87
N ASP A 536 -30.93 5.09 -9.88
CA ASP A 536 -30.00 5.29 -8.77
C ASP A 536 -30.35 6.49 -7.90
N TRP A 537 -31.52 7.12 -8.13
CA TRP A 537 -31.95 8.35 -7.49
C TRP A 537 -31.90 8.32 -5.96
N GLY A 538 -31.22 9.28 -5.37
CA GLY A 538 -31.06 9.44 -3.93
C GLY A 538 -29.60 9.57 -3.50
N ALA A 539 -29.31 9.22 -2.25
CA ALA A 539 -27.91 9.16 -1.80
C ALA A 539 -27.18 8.01 -2.53
N CYS A 540 -25.94 8.22 -2.88
CA CYS A 540 -25.05 7.14 -3.31
C CYS A 540 -25.04 6.04 -2.24
N ILE A 541 -25.84 4.99 -2.43
CA ILE A 541 -25.97 3.90 -1.46
C ILE A 541 -24.77 2.98 -1.70
N CYS A 542 -23.99 2.72 -0.65
CA CYS A 542 -22.98 1.67 -0.70
C CYS A 542 -23.67 0.36 -1.10
N GLY A 543 -23.38 -0.16 -2.27
CA GLY A 543 -23.95 -1.41 -2.75
C GLY A 543 -23.71 -2.52 -1.72
N GLY A 544 -24.79 -3.20 -1.30
CA GLY A 544 -24.77 -4.26 -0.31
C GLY A 544 -24.14 -5.55 -0.83
#